data_fbe166180f238c449b107b00be407772
#
_entry.id   fbe166180f238c449b107b00be407772
#
_cell.length_a   1.000
_cell.length_b   1.000
_cell.length_c   1.000
_cell.angle_alpha   90.00
_cell.angle_beta   90.00
_cell.angle_gamma   90.00
#
_symmetry.space_group_name_H-M   'P 1'
#
loop_
_entity.id
_entity.type
_entity.pdbx_description
1 polymer ?
#
loop_
_entity_poly.entity_id
_entity_poly.type
_entity_poly.pdbx_seq_one_letter_code
_entity_poly.pdbx_strand_id
1 'polypeptide(L)'
;MPAIESIEPIRDPVQVVRDYLAAMERRDLAAAKAMLAPGFWMTFPGGHRLDTLEQLVEFAKTRYRSARKSYERFDVAPGAAPAGEASIVYCFGTLHGELLSGEPYSGIRFIDRFTVAGGRLVDQTVWNDMAEVLGAKLSPQA
;
A
#
# COMPACT_ATOMS: atom_id res chain seq x y z
N MET A 1 5.70 25.90 32.64
CA MET A 1 5.30 25.83 31.46
C MET A 1 5.47 24.58 30.80
N PRO A 2 4.58 24.15 30.38
CA PRO A 2 4.66 22.90 29.89
C PRO A 2 5.02 22.72 28.58
N ALA A 3 5.11 22.00 28.47
CA ALA A 3 5.35 21.09 27.92
C ALA A 3 5.20 21.00 26.45
N ILE A 4 5.79 21.94 25.85
CA ILE A 4 5.86 21.89 24.45
C ILE A 4 6.68 20.72 23.99
N GLU A 5 7.60 20.32 24.79
CA GLU A 5 8.45 19.23 24.44
C GLU A 5 7.71 17.90 24.30
N SER A 6 6.48 17.84 24.76
CA SER A 6 5.71 16.62 24.57
C SER A 6 5.01 16.54 23.23
N ILE A 7 5.12 17.58 22.41
CA ILE A 7 4.52 17.58 21.09
C ILE A 7 5.41 16.80 20.14
N GLU A 8 4.87 15.74 19.61
CA GLU A 8 5.60 14.95 18.63
C GLU A 8 5.64 15.65 17.31
N PRO A 9 6.73 15.56 16.58
CA PRO A 9 6.78 16.13 15.23
C PRO A 9 5.73 15.46 14.34
N ILE A 10 5.12 16.24 13.50
CA ILE A 10 4.20 15.72 12.50
C ILE A 10 5.03 14.94 11.49
N ARG A 11 4.69 13.69 11.30
CA ARG A 11 5.39 12.87 10.32
C ARG A 11 4.97 13.26 8.91
N ASP A 12 5.93 13.33 8.01
CA ASP A 12 5.68 13.53 6.60
C ASP A 12 4.82 12.37 6.08
N PRO A 13 3.63 12.64 5.55
CA PRO A 13 2.74 11.58 5.10
C PRO A 13 3.36 10.73 3.98
N VAL A 14 4.19 11.31 3.12
CA VAL A 14 4.87 10.55 2.07
C VAL A 14 5.83 9.55 2.73
N GLN A 15 6.55 9.98 3.77
CA GLN A 15 7.48 9.07 4.43
C GLN A 15 6.76 7.92 5.14
N VAL A 16 5.60 8.19 5.72
CA VAL A 16 4.78 7.13 6.33
C VAL A 16 4.42 6.08 5.28
N VAL A 17 3.97 6.52 4.11
CA VAL A 17 3.61 5.62 3.01
C VAL A 17 4.83 4.83 2.54
N ARG A 18 5.98 5.51 2.36
CA ARG A 18 7.20 4.84 1.93
C ARG A 18 7.64 3.75 2.91
N ASP A 19 7.61 4.07 4.18
CA ASP A 19 8.03 3.13 5.24
C ASP A 19 7.10 1.92 5.29
N TYR A 20 5.80 2.18 5.15
CA TYR A 20 4.81 1.11 5.13
C TYR A 20 5.01 0.17 3.94
N LEU A 21 5.15 0.74 2.75
CA LEU A 21 5.31 -0.06 1.53
C LEU A 21 6.63 -0.85 1.57
N ALA A 22 7.69 -0.26 2.12
CA ALA A 22 8.95 -0.97 2.28
C ALA A 22 8.79 -2.15 3.25
N ALA A 23 8.09 -1.96 4.36
CA ALA A 23 7.84 -3.02 5.31
C ALA A 23 7.02 -4.16 4.67
N MET A 24 6.01 -3.81 3.88
CA MET A 24 5.20 -4.81 3.20
C MET A 24 5.99 -5.56 2.13
N GLU A 25 6.87 -4.86 1.42
CA GLU A 25 7.69 -5.50 0.40
C GLU A 25 8.63 -6.54 0.99
N ARG A 26 9.18 -6.28 2.17
CA ARG A 26 10.03 -7.26 2.87
C ARG A 26 9.25 -8.19 3.79
N ARG A 27 7.93 -8.06 3.80
CA ARG A 27 7.02 -8.88 4.63
C ARG A 27 7.27 -8.75 6.13
N ASP A 28 7.65 -7.57 6.57
CA ASP A 28 7.76 -7.26 7.98
C ASP A 28 6.40 -6.75 8.47
N LEU A 29 5.51 -7.68 8.79
CA LEU A 29 4.14 -7.33 9.15
C LEU A 29 4.06 -6.59 10.48
N ALA A 30 4.96 -6.85 11.41
CA ALA A 30 4.97 -6.15 12.69
C ALA A 30 5.26 -4.66 12.48
N ALA A 31 6.27 -4.35 11.67
CA ALA A 31 6.60 -2.96 11.35
C ALA A 31 5.45 -2.28 10.59
N ALA A 32 4.86 -2.99 9.62
CA ALA A 32 3.75 -2.44 8.84
C ALA A 32 2.53 -2.15 9.73
N LYS A 33 2.16 -3.08 10.60
CA LYS A 33 1.01 -2.90 11.49
C LYS A 33 1.16 -1.71 12.42
N ALA A 34 2.37 -1.42 12.84
CA ALA A 34 2.63 -0.29 13.73
C ALA A 34 2.30 1.05 13.07
N MET A 35 2.18 1.09 11.76
CA MET A 35 1.87 2.31 11.01
C MET A 35 0.40 2.46 10.69
N LEU A 36 -0.44 1.50 11.07
CA LEU A 36 -1.86 1.51 10.73
C LEU A 36 -2.70 2.17 11.81
N ALA A 37 -3.69 2.95 11.40
CA ALA A 37 -4.70 3.46 12.32
C ALA A 37 -5.68 2.32 12.64
N PRO A 38 -6.36 2.40 13.77
CA PRO A 38 -7.41 1.42 14.10
C PRO A 38 -8.47 1.41 13.00
N GLY A 39 -8.87 0.23 12.58
CA GLY A 39 -9.88 0.09 11.53
C GLY A 39 -9.37 0.25 10.11
N PHE A 40 -8.06 0.24 9.92
CA PHE A 40 -7.47 0.30 8.58
C PHE A 40 -8.04 -0.78 7.66
N TRP A 41 -8.24 -0.44 6.40
CA TRP A 41 -8.73 -1.37 5.41
C TRP A 41 -8.15 -1.03 4.04
N MET A 42 -8.20 -1.99 3.13
CA MET A 42 -7.63 -1.85 1.79
C MET A 42 -8.67 -2.24 0.74
N THR A 43 -8.61 -1.59 -0.42
CA THR A 43 -9.41 -1.98 -1.57
C THR A 43 -8.45 -2.26 -2.71
N PHE A 44 -8.48 -3.46 -3.24
CA PHE A 44 -7.65 -3.91 -4.36
C PHE A 44 -8.44 -3.89 -5.66
N PRO A 45 -7.77 -4.06 -6.82
CA PRO A 45 -8.44 -3.95 -8.12
C PRO A 45 -9.71 -4.81 -8.19
N GLY A 46 -10.74 -4.23 -8.78
CA GLY A 46 -12.05 -4.87 -8.82
C GLY A 46 -12.91 -4.61 -7.60
N GLY A 47 -12.45 -3.73 -6.69
CA GLY A 47 -13.19 -3.44 -5.48
C GLY A 47 -13.04 -4.51 -4.41
N HIS A 48 -12.00 -5.32 -4.49
CA HIS A 48 -11.78 -6.42 -3.56
C HIS A 48 -11.29 -5.86 -2.22
N ARG A 49 -12.09 -6.02 -1.16
CA ARG A 49 -11.76 -5.48 0.15
C ARG A 49 -10.96 -6.47 0.99
N LEU A 50 -9.91 -5.95 1.62
CA LEU A 50 -9.10 -6.70 2.58
C LEU A 50 -9.01 -5.89 3.87
N ASP A 51 -9.23 -6.54 4.99
CA ASP A 51 -9.27 -5.87 6.30
C ASP A 51 -8.00 -6.05 7.13
N THR A 52 -7.18 -7.04 6.79
CA THR A 52 -5.94 -7.30 7.54
C THR A 52 -4.77 -7.52 6.60
N LEU A 53 -3.56 -7.31 7.12
CA LEU A 53 -2.35 -7.55 6.35
C LEU A 53 -2.16 -9.04 6.08
N GLU A 54 -2.61 -9.90 6.99
CA GLU A 54 -2.56 -11.33 6.77
C GLU A 54 -3.41 -11.72 5.57
N GLN A 55 -4.61 -11.12 5.44
CA GLN A 55 -5.45 -11.36 4.27
C GLN A 55 -4.75 -10.92 2.99
N LEU A 56 -4.05 -9.79 3.04
CA LEU A 56 -3.30 -9.32 1.88
C LEU A 56 -2.21 -10.30 1.47
N VAL A 57 -1.45 -10.81 2.43
CA VAL A 57 -0.38 -11.77 2.14
C VAL A 57 -0.95 -13.05 1.53
N GLU A 58 -2.06 -13.54 2.06
CA GLU A 58 -2.70 -14.75 1.51
C GLU A 58 -3.24 -14.48 0.10
N PHE A 59 -3.84 -13.33 -0.12
CA PHE A 59 -4.31 -12.94 -1.44
C PHE A 59 -3.15 -12.90 -2.43
N ALA A 60 -2.04 -12.29 -2.05
CA ALA A 60 -0.88 -12.16 -2.91
C ALA A 60 -0.30 -13.52 -3.31
N LYS A 61 -0.27 -14.47 -2.37
CA LYS A 61 0.23 -15.82 -2.65
C LYS A 61 -0.53 -16.55 -3.75
N THR A 62 -1.76 -16.17 -4.01
CA THR A 62 -2.55 -16.79 -5.06
C THR A 62 -2.31 -16.14 -6.43
N ARG A 63 -1.51 -15.09 -6.48
CA ARG A 63 -1.36 -14.28 -7.70
C ARG A 63 0.06 -14.22 -8.22
N TYR A 64 1.04 -14.15 -7.33
CA TYR A 64 2.44 -14.01 -7.74
C TYR A 64 3.36 -14.45 -6.60
N ARG A 65 4.62 -14.72 -6.95
CA ARG A 65 5.65 -15.01 -5.95
C ARG A 65 6.17 -13.75 -5.29
N SER A 66 6.35 -12.70 -6.09
CA SER A 66 6.84 -11.44 -5.58
C SER A 66 6.30 -10.28 -6.39
N ALA A 67 6.18 -9.12 -5.75
CA ALA A 67 5.82 -7.88 -6.40
C ALA A 67 6.63 -6.77 -5.73
N ARG A 68 7.41 -6.06 -6.52
CA ARG A 68 8.20 -4.92 -6.06
C ARG A 68 7.76 -3.69 -6.84
N LYS A 69 7.94 -2.54 -6.22
CA LYS A 69 7.51 -1.27 -6.81
C LYS A 69 8.70 -0.42 -7.20
N SER A 70 8.61 0.17 -8.38
CA SER A 70 9.49 1.24 -8.78
C SER A 70 8.63 2.50 -8.84
N TYR A 71 8.94 3.48 -8.02
CA TYR A 71 8.11 4.67 -7.89
C TYR A 71 8.53 5.74 -8.87
N GLU A 72 7.56 6.30 -9.57
CA GLU A 72 7.77 7.44 -10.43
C GLU A 72 7.58 8.73 -9.63
N ARG A 73 6.52 8.81 -8.84
CA ARG A 73 6.22 10.04 -8.10
C ARG A 73 5.26 9.78 -6.93
N PHE A 74 5.33 10.67 -5.94
CA PHE A 74 4.38 10.75 -4.84
C PHE A 74 3.74 12.14 -4.89
N ASP A 75 2.40 12.18 -4.86
CA ASP A 75 1.65 13.43 -4.83
C ASP A 75 0.81 13.46 -3.55
N VAL A 76 0.66 14.64 -2.97
CA VAL A 76 -0.09 14.82 -1.75
C VAL A 76 -1.22 15.83 -1.97
N ALA A 77 -2.40 15.50 -1.47
CA ALA A 77 -3.54 16.38 -1.51
C ALA A 77 -4.17 16.47 -0.13
N PRO A 78 -4.88 17.56 0.17
CA PRO A 78 -5.60 17.63 1.44
C PRO A 78 -6.77 16.65 1.46
N GLY A 79 -7.10 16.15 2.65
CA GLY A 79 -8.18 15.21 2.83
C GLY A 79 -8.77 15.30 4.22
N ALA A 80 -9.67 14.39 4.52
CA ALA A 80 -10.32 14.31 5.81
C ALA A 80 -10.43 12.85 6.25
N ALA A 81 -10.44 12.64 7.55
CA ALA A 81 -10.65 11.35 8.18
C ALA A 81 -11.59 11.56 9.35
N PRO A 82 -12.19 10.50 9.89
CA PRO A 82 -13.09 10.65 11.05
C PRO A 82 -12.49 11.43 12.20
N ALA A 83 -11.17 11.36 12.37
CA ALA A 83 -10.47 12.03 13.46
C ALA A 83 -10.08 13.48 13.12
N GLY A 84 -10.38 14.00 11.95
CA GLY A 84 -10.05 15.37 11.56
C GLY A 84 -9.25 15.46 10.29
N GLU A 85 -8.28 16.37 10.25
CA GLU A 85 -7.49 16.61 9.04
C GLU A 85 -6.67 15.39 8.66
N ALA A 86 -6.53 15.21 7.38
CA ALA A 86 -5.74 14.11 6.82
C ALA A 86 -5.02 14.58 5.58
N SER A 87 -4.06 13.80 5.14
CA SER A 87 -3.42 13.96 3.84
C SER A 87 -3.76 12.76 2.98
N ILE A 88 -4.01 13.01 1.71
CA ILE A 88 -4.18 11.94 0.74
C ILE A 88 -2.86 11.83 -0.02
N VAL A 89 -2.26 10.66 0.00
CA VAL A 89 -0.99 10.41 -0.69
C VAL A 89 -1.26 9.46 -1.85
N TYR A 90 -0.89 9.89 -3.05
CA TYR A 90 -0.91 9.04 -4.22
C TYR A 90 0.53 8.68 -4.56
N CYS A 91 0.78 7.42 -4.85
CA CYS A 91 2.07 7.03 -5.41
C CYS A 91 1.83 6.16 -6.62
N PHE A 92 2.66 6.31 -7.63
CA PHE A 92 2.50 5.53 -8.85
C PHE A 92 3.84 5.25 -9.50
N GLY A 93 3.83 4.27 -10.36
CA GLY A 93 5.01 3.79 -11.05
C GLY A 93 4.72 2.43 -11.68
N THR A 94 5.66 1.49 -11.53
CA THR A 94 5.50 0.16 -12.12
C THR A 94 5.82 -0.93 -11.11
N LEU A 95 5.18 -2.07 -11.32
CA LEU A 95 5.43 -3.29 -10.56
C LEU A 95 6.31 -4.21 -11.37
N HIS A 96 7.16 -4.96 -10.68
CA HIS A 96 7.97 -6.03 -11.27
C HIS A 96 8.15 -7.13 -10.24
N GLY A 97 8.44 -8.33 -10.70
CA GLY A 97 8.62 -9.47 -9.80
C GLY A 97 8.56 -10.78 -10.55
N GLU A 98 8.06 -11.80 -9.86
CA GLU A 98 7.91 -13.14 -10.42
C GLU A 98 6.49 -13.64 -10.26
N LEU A 99 5.98 -14.28 -11.30
CA LEU A 99 4.71 -14.96 -11.27
C LEU A 99 4.83 -16.27 -10.49
N LEU A 100 3.71 -16.92 -10.21
CA LEU A 100 3.73 -18.22 -9.53
C LEU A 100 4.52 -19.26 -10.31
N SER A 101 4.56 -19.15 -11.63
CA SER A 101 5.34 -20.05 -12.49
C SER A 101 6.84 -19.81 -12.38
N GLY A 102 7.27 -18.71 -11.78
CA GLY A 102 8.66 -18.28 -11.79
C GLY A 102 9.02 -17.37 -12.95
N GLU A 103 8.08 -17.16 -13.89
CA GLU A 103 8.32 -16.26 -15.01
C GLU A 103 8.41 -14.82 -14.48
N PRO A 104 9.41 -14.04 -14.91
CA PRO A 104 9.50 -12.64 -14.46
C PRO A 104 8.46 -11.77 -15.17
N TYR A 105 8.02 -10.72 -14.49
CA TYR A 105 7.18 -9.69 -15.10
C TYR A 105 7.69 -8.32 -14.70
N SER A 106 7.39 -7.31 -15.52
CA SER A 106 7.78 -5.93 -15.23
C SER A 106 6.89 -4.97 -16.00
N GLY A 107 7.03 -3.69 -15.70
CA GLY A 107 6.33 -2.65 -16.43
C GLY A 107 4.83 -2.57 -16.19
N ILE A 108 4.33 -3.19 -15.13
CA ILE A 108 2.91 -3.15 -14.81
C ILE A 108 2.62 -1.84 -14.08
N ARG A 109 1.80 -0.98 -14.67
CA ARG A 109 1.50 0.31 -14.04
C ARG A 109 0.66 0.10 -12.78
N PHE A 110 0.94 0.91 -11.77
CA PHE A 110 0.11 0.94 -10.56
C PHE A 110 -0.07 2.36 -10.06
N ILE A 111 -1.15 2.56 -9.32
CA ILE A 111 -1.34 3.73 -8.50
C ILE A 111 -1.99 3.29 -7.20
N ASP A 112 -1.42 3.75 -6.08
CA ASP A 112 -1.97 3.51 -4.75
C ASP A 112 -2.39 4.86 -4.16
N ARG A 113 -3.51 4.85 -3.46
CA ARG A 113 -4.03 6.03 -2.76
C ARG A 113 -4.12 5.69 -1.29
N PHE A 114 -3.53 6.53 -0.45
CA PHE A 114 -3.57 6.36 0.99
C PHE A 114 -4.19 7.57 1.66
N THR A 115 -4.97 7.34 2.72
CA THR A 115 -5.36 8.39 3.64
C THR A 115 -4.44 8.28 4.85
N VAL A 116 -3.75 9.37 5.18
CA VAL A 116 -2.82 9.43 6.32
C VAL A 116 -3.32 10.47 7.30
N ALA A 117 -3.52 10.09 8.54
CA ALA A 117 -3.98 10.99 9.60
C ALA A 117 -3.23 10.68 10.88
N GLY A 118 -2.69 11.71 11.53
CA GLY A 118 -1.96 11.52 12.78
C GLY A 118 -0.74 10.64 12.63
N GLY A 119 -0.10 10.64 11.47
CA GLY A 119 1.07 9.82 11.18
C GLY A 119 0.77 8.35 10.98
N ARG A 120 -0.50 7.98 10.79
CA ARG A 120 -0.91 6.60 10.59
C ARG A 120 -1.78 6.45 9.34
N LEU A 121 -1.77 5.26 8.79
CA LEU A 121 -2.55 4.96 7.58
C LEU A 121 -3.97 4.59 7.97
N VAL A 122 -4.93 5.28 7.38
CA VAL A 122 -6.36 5.07 7.62
C VAL A 122 -6.93 4.07 6.63
N ASP A 123 -6.56 4.21 5.35
CA ASP A 123 -6.99 3.29 4.31
C ASP A 123 -6.04 3.32 3.13
N GLN A 124 -6.19 2.34 2.26
CA GLN A 124 -5.42 2.22 1.02
C GLN A 124 -6.33 1.73 -0.10
N THR A 125 -6.22 2.35 -1.26
CA THR A 125 -6.89 1.87 -2.47
C THR A 125 -5.84 1.65 -3.55
N VAL A 126 -5.94 0.52 -4.25
CA VAL A 126 -4.94 0.07 -5.22
C VAL A 126 -5.56 -0.10 -6.58
N TRP A 127 -4.92 0.45 -7.59
CA TRP A 127 -5.26 0.21 -9.00
C TRP A 127 -3.98 -0.24 -9.70
N ASN A 128 -4.10 -1.22 -10.57
CA ASN A 128 -2.96 -1.63 -11.39
C ASN A 128 -3.43 -2.35 -12.65
N ASP A 129 -2.49 -2.53 -13.57
CA ASP A 129 -2.75 -3.15 -14.87
C ASP A 129 -2.46 -4.66 -14.87
N MET A 130 -2.33 -5.29 -13.72
CA MET A 130 -1.95 -6.72 -13.70
C MET A 130 -2.88 -7.60 -14.53
N ALA A 131 -4.17 -7.47 -14.32
CA ALA A 131 -5.14 -8.29 -15.05
C ALA A 131 -5.10 -8.00 -16.54
N GLU A 132 -4.93 -6.73 -16.90
CA GLU A 132 -4.92 -6.33 -18.31
C GLU A 132 -3.69 -6.83 -19.05
N VAL A 133 -2.53 -6.85 -18.40
CA VAL A 133 -1.28 -7.20 -19.04
C VAL A 133 -0.94 -8.67 -18.87
N LEU A 134 -1.14 -9.23 -17.68
CA LEU A 134 -0.74 -10.59 -17.39
C LEU A 134 -1.86 -11.61 -17.66
N GLY A 135 -3.11 -11.16 -17.61
CA GLY A 135 -4.24 -12.02 -17.92
C GLY A 135 -4.24 -13.32 -17.13
N ALA A 136 -4.40 -14.42 -17.82
CA ALA A 136 -4.48 -15.74 -17.21
C ALA A 136 -3.20 -16.15 -16.47
N LYS A 137 -2.07 -15.51 -16.76
CA LYS A 137 -0.81 -15.85 -16.10
C LYS A 137 -0.81 -15.43 -14.63
N LEU A 138 -1.66 -14.48 -14.27
CA LEU A 138 -1.71 -13.98 -12.91
C LEU A 138 -2.33 -14.99 -11.97
N SER A 139 -3.25 -15.81 -12.49
CA SER A 139 -3.94 -16.81 -11.70
C SER A 139 -3.89 -18.12 -12.46
N PRO A 140 -2.97 -18.99 -12.16
CA PRO A 140 -2.81 -20.23 -12.91
C PRO A 140 -3.86 -21.27 -12.58
N GLN A 141 -5.04 -20.90 -12.23
CA GLN A 141 -6.04 -21.76 -11.97
C GLN A 141 -6.58 -22.25 -13.21
N ALA A 142 -6.80 -23.42 -13.32
CA ALA A 142 -7.34 -24.01 -14.53
C ALA A 142 -8.78 -23.65 -14.68
#